data_39041d8b84b3519d99e9946901f38040
#
_entry.id   39041d8b84b3519d99e9946901f38040
#
_cell.length_a   1.000
_cell.length_b   1.000
_cell.length_c   1.000
_cell.angle_alpha   90.00
_cell.angle_beta   90.00
_cell.angle_gamma   90.00
#
_symmetry.space_group_name_H-M   'P 1'
#
loop_
_entity.id
_entity.type
_entity.pdbx_description
1 polymer ?
#
loop_
_entity_poly.entity_id
_entity_poly.type
_entity_poly.pdbx_seq_one_letter_code
_entity_poly.pdbx_strand_id
1 'polypeptide(L)'
;CPVSELMEYHKEIKAADVDALVATYFKEYDHESSLEDKSTEAYQKVWNAAKAELALRAILKAKGAKGFTTNFDDLGDLEHNGFDQIPGLASQRLMAEGYGFVAEGDWKSAALYRTVWVMNQGLPKGCSFLEDYTLNFDGAQSSILQSQMLEVCPLIAAKRPRLEVDFL
;
A
#
# COMPACT_ATOMS: atom_id res chain seq x y z
N CYS A 1 9.66 5.56 -14.08
CA CYS A 1 8.92 4.50 -14.78
C CYS A 1 7.52 5.04 -15.07
N PRO A 2 7.08 5.10 -16.32
CA PRO A 2 5.73 5.55 -16.64
C PRO A 2 4.67 4.55 -16.17
N VAL A 3 3.47 5.04 -15.83
CA VAL A 3 2.34 4.19 -15.43
C VAL A 3 1.97 3.17 -16.52
N SER A 4 2.10 3.57 -17.79
CA SER A 4 1.85 2.66 -18.92
C SER A 4 2.69 1.38 -18.88
N GLU A 5 3.94 1.45 -18.41
CA GLU A 5 4.79 0.27 -18.25
C GLU A 5 4.28 -0.64 -17.13
N LEU A 6 3.82 -0.08 -16.00
CA LEU A 6 3.19 -0.85 -14.94
C LEU A 6 1.91 -1.54 -15.43
N MET A 7 1.15 -0.88 -16.31
CA MET A 7 -0.08 -1.43 -16.89
C MET A 7 0.17 -2.62 -17.82
N GLU A 8 1.35 -2.70 -18.46
CA GLU A 8 1.72 -3.89 -19.22
C GLU A 8 1.84 -5.11 -18.29
N TYR A 9 2.54 -4.97 -17.16
CA TYR A 9 2.60 -6.03 -16.16
C TYR A 9 1.23 -6.37 -15.59
N HIS A 10 0.41 -5.35 -15.31
CA HIS A 10 -0.95 -5.56 -14.76
C HIS A 10 -1.84 -6.41 -15.70
N LYS A 11 -1.72 -6.23 -17.01
CA LYS A 11 -2.49 -7.01 -18.01
C LYS A 11 -2.06 -8.49 -18.04
N GLU A 12 -0.81 -8.79 -17.71
CA GLU A 12 -0.28 -10.16 -17.72
C GLU A 12 -0.61 -10.97 -16.47
N ILE A 13 -1.11 -10.32 -15.39
CA ILE A 13 -1.44 -11.00 -14.13
C ILE A 13 -2.62 -11.95 -14.34
N LYS A 14 -2.42 -13.20 -13.97
CA LYS A 14 -3.44 -14.25 -14.09
C LYS A 14 -4.43 -14.18 -12.93
N ALA A 15 -5.71 -14.36 -13.22
CA ALA A 15 -6.77 -14.34 -12.21
C ALA A 15 -6.52 -15.35 -11.07
N ALA A 16 -5.96 -16.53 -11.36
CA ALA A 16 -5.66 -17.53 -10.34
C ALA A 16 -4.61 -17.05 -9.32
N ASP A 17 -3.62 -16.26 -9.77
CA ASP A 17 -2.61 -15.68 -8.86
C ASP A 17 -3.23 -14.58 -7.99
N VAL A 18 -4.17 -13.81 -8.55
CA VAL A 18 -4.92 -12.80 -7.80
C VAL A 18 -5.79 -13.46 -6.73
N ASP A 19 -6.55 -14.51 -7.08
CA ASP A 19 -7.38 -15.25 -6.13
C ASP A 19 -6.55 -15.84 -4.99
N ALA A 20 -5.37 -16.35 -5.27
CA ALA A 20 -4.46 -16.87 -4.26
C ALA A 20 -3.96 -15.76 -3.30
N LEU A 21 -3.69 -14.56 -3.84
CA LEU A 21 -3.27 -13.43 -3.02
C LEU A 21 -4.42 -12.88 -2.17
N VAL A 22 -5.65 -12.81 -2.72
CA VAL A 22 -6.86 -12.44 -1.94
C VAL A 22 -7.07 -13.40 -0.77
N ALA A 23 -6.93 -14.70 -1.00
CA ALA A 23 -7.01 -15.69 0.09
C ALA A 23 -5.93 -15.47 1.17
N THR A 24 -4.76 -14.98 0.75
CA THR A 24 -3.69 -14.60 1.69
C THR A 24 -4.09 -13.37 2.51
N TYR A 25 -4.72 -12.36 1.90
CA TYR A 25 -5.23 -11.19 2.62
C TYR A 25 -6.22 -11.57 3.71
N PHE A 26 -7.23 -12.38 3.38
CA PHE A 26 -8.23 -12.81 4.34
C PHE A 26 -7.65 -13.68 5.48
N LYS A 27 -6.54 -14.34 5.23
CA LYS A 27 -5.81 -15.06 6.26
C LYS A 27 -4.97 -14.14 7.16
N GLU A 28 -4.40 -13.06 6.62
CA GLU A 28 -3.45 -12.20 7.33
C GLU A 28 -4.12 -11.01 8.03
N TYR A 29 -5.28 -10.55 7.53
CA TYR A 29 -6.01 -9.40 8.05
C TYR A 29 -7.31 -9.82 8.70
N ASP A 30 -7.70 -9.11 9.76
CA ASP A 30 -9.08 -9.14 10.24
C ASP A 30 -9.96 -8.41 9.21
N HIS A 31 -11.15 -8.90 8.95
CA HIS A 31 -12.07 -8.32 7.96
C HIS A 31 -13.51 -8.71 8.25
N GLU A 32 -14.46 -8.02 7.66
CA GLU A 32 -15.86 -8.43 7.68
C GLU A 32 -16.11 -9.55 6.67
N SER A 33 -16.94 -10.51 7.04
CA SER A 33 -17.29 -11.64 6.16
C SER A 33 -17.93 -11.21 4.82
N SER A 34 -18.54 -10.03 4.79
CA SER A 34 -19.08 -9.42 3.57
C SER A 34 -18.01 -9.18 2.50
N LEU A 35 -16.75 -8.98 2.89
CA LEU A 35 -15.63 -8.84 1.95
C LEU A 35 -15.27 -10.15 1.22
N GLU A 36 -15.76 -11.30 1.69
CA GLU A 36 -15.54 -12.59 1.02
C GLU A 36 -16.60 -12.88 -0.07
N ASP A 37 -17.67 -12.10 -0.12
CA ASP A 37 -18.73 -12.28 -1.11
C ASP A 37 -18.29 -11.73 -2.48
N LYS A 38 -17.95 -12.66 -3.37
CA LYS A 38 -17.45 -12.38 -4.73
C LYS A 38 -18.42 -11.60 -5.62
N SER A 39 -19.69 -11.52 -5.24
CA SER A 39 -20.72 -10.77 -5.98
C SER A 39 -20.73 -9.28 -5.65
N THR A 40 -20.00 -8.85 -4.63
CA THR A 40 -19.99 -7.47 -4.14
C THR A 40 -18.91 -6.61 -4.80
N GLU A 41 -19.19 -5.32 -4.88
CA GLU A 41 -18.20 -4.34 -5.31
C GLU A 41 -17.01 -4.30 -4.34
N ALA A 42 -17.24 -4.43 -3.04
CA ALA A 42 -16.19 -4.46 -2.03
C ALA A 42 -15.19 -5.60 -2.26
N TYR A 43 -15.69 -6.83 -2.56
CA TYR A 43 -14.79 -7.92 -2.96
C TYR A 43 -13.98 -7.57 -4.22
N GLN A 44 -14.63 -6.97 -5.23
CA GLN A 44 -13.94 -6.59 -6.46
C GLN A 44 -12.82 -5.57 -6.20
N LYS A 45 -13.02 -4.63 -5.26
CA LYS A 45 -11.95 -3.70 -4.84
C LYS A 45 -10.78 -4.41 -4.18
N VAL A 46 -11.03 -5.42 -3.32
CA VAL A 46 -9.97 -6.25 -2.74
C VAL A 46 -9.24 -7.04 -3.82
N TRP A 47 -9.97 -7.58 -4.78
CA TRP A 47 -9.40 -8.33 -5.90
C TRP A 47 -8.51 -7.44 -6.79
N ASN A 48 -8.97 -6.22 -7.10
CA ASN A 48 -8.20 -5.24 -7.87
C ASN A 48 -6.95 -4.79 -7.13
N ALA A 49 -7.02 -4.60 -5.80
CA ALA A 49 -5.86 -4.31 -4.96
C ALA A 49 -4.81 -5.43 -5.03
N ALA A 50 -5.24 -6.68 -5.00
CA ALA A 50 -4.34 -7.82 -5.13
C ALA A 50 -3.68 -7.88 -6.52
N LYS A 51 -4.44 -7.59 -7.57
CA LYS A 51 -3.89 -7.53 -8.93
C LYS A 51 -2.86 -6.42 -9.09
N ALA A 52 -3.13 -5.24 -8.52
CA ALA A 52 -2.19 -4.12 -8.50
C ALA A 52 -0.91 -4.48 -7.72
N GLU A 53 -1.01 -5.17 -6.58
CA GLU A 53 0.16 -5.65 -5.83
C GLU A 53 1.04 -6.57 -6.66
N LEU A 54 0.44 -7.55 -7.36
CA LEU A 54 1.20 -8.47 -8.20
C LEU A 54 1.93 -7.75 -9.34
N ALA A 55 1.28 -6.77 -9.95
CA ALA A 55 1.90 -5.95 -10.99
C ALA A 55 3.07 -5.12 -10.46
N LEU A 56 2.90 -4.47 -9.31
CA LEU A 56 3.97 -3.73 -8.63
C LEU A 56 5.14 -4.65 -8.28
N ARG A 57 4.88 -5.83 -7.77
CA ARG A 57 5.93 -6.83 -7.48
C ARG A 57 6.69 -7.23 -8.74
N ALA A 58 5.98 -7.45 -9.83
CA ALA A 58 6.59 -7.84 -11.09
C ALA A 58 7.53 -6.77 -11.63
N ILE A 59 7.08 -5.52 -11.70
CA ILE A 59 7.90 -4.41 -12.20
C ILE A 59 9.08 -4.09 -11.27
N LEU A 60 8.88 -4.07 -9.95
CA LEU A 60 9.95 -3.85 -8.98
C LEU A 60 11.05 -4.93 -9.11
N LYS A 61 10.64 -6.18 -9.28
CA LYS A 61 11.55 -7.30 -9.52
C LYS A 61 12.30 -7.13 -10.84
N ALA A 62 11.61 -6.82 -11.93
CA ALA A 62 12.20 -6.63 -13.24
C ALA A 62 13.22 -5.48 -13.27
N LYS A 63 12.94 -4.40 -12.56
CA LYS A 63 13.85 -3.23 -12.44
C LYS A 63 14.94 -3.42 -11.38
N GLY A 64 14.91 -4.46 -10.57
CA GLY A 64 15.79 -4.61 -9.41
C GLY A 64 15.60 -3.51 -8.35
N ALA A 65 14.46 -2.83 -8.37
CA ALA A 65 14.17 -1.72 -7.48
C ALA A 65 13.86 -2.19 -6.05
N LYS A 66 14.28 -1.40 -5.06
CA LYS A 66 14.04 -1.63 -3.64
C LYS A 66 13.17 -0.57 -3.00
N GLY A 67 12.60 0.30 -3.81
CA GLY A 67 11.67 1.32 -3.40
C GLY A 67 10.96 1.92 -4.60
N PHE A 68 9.86 2.59 -4.33
CA PHE A 68 9.03 3.27 -5.33
C PHE A 68 8.23 4.39 -4.66
N THR A 69 7.66 5.21 -5.46
CA THR A 69 6.70 6.24 -5.06
C THR A 69 5.60 6.31 -6.11
N THR A 70 4.45 6.77 -5.73
CA THR A 70 3.33 7.03 -6.63
C THR A 70 3.03 8.52 -6.64
N ASN A 71 2.47 9.02 -7.74
CA ASN A 71 2.00 10.37 -7.85
C ASN A 71 0.51 10.34 -8.22
N PHE A 72 -0.31 11.09 -7.52
CA PHE A 72 -1.75 11.13 -7.77
C PHE A 72 -2.08 11.64 -9.18
N ASP A 73 -1.30 12.59 -9.70
CA ASP A 73 -1.48 13.07 -11.06
C ASP A 73 -1.28 11.97 -12.11
N ASP A 74 -0.33 11.08 -11.87
CA ASP A 74 -0.05 9.95 -12.76
C ASP A 74 -1.09 8.82 -12.62
N LEU A 75 -1.72 8.70 -11.44
CA LEU A 75 -2.77 7.73 -11.13
C LEU A 75 -4.17 8.32 -11.28
N GLY A 76 -4.30 9.64 -11.38
CA GLY A 76 -5.58 10.36 -11.36
C GLY A 76 -6.48 10.07 -12.55
N ASP A 77 -5.95 9.57 -13.65
CA ASP A 77 -6.71 9.09 -14.79
C ASP A 77 -6.88 7.57 -14.72
N LEU A 78 -7.50 7.13 -13.65
CA LEU A 78 -7.67 5.71 -13.33
C LEU A 78 -8.45 4.96 -14.41
N GLU A 79 -9.43 5.62 -15.06
CA GLU A 79 -10.23 5.03 -16.12
C GLU A 79 -9.39 4.72 -17.38
N HIS A 80 -8.51 5.63 -17.77
CA HIS A 80 -7.67 5.45 -18.96
C HIS A 80 -6.42 4.61 -18.69
N ASN A 81 -5.88 4.68 -17.49
CA ASN A 81 -4.71 3.90 -17.10
C ASN A 81 -5.04 2.49 -16.61
N GLY A 82 -6.31 2.16 -16.43
CA GLY A 82 -6.77 0.84 -16.02
C GLY A 82 -6.56 0.50 -14.54
N PHE A 83 -6.14 1.47 -13.72
CA PHE A 83 -6.22 1.40 -12.27
C PHE A 83 -7.51 2.07 -11.82
N ASP A 84 -8.36 1.32 -11.16
CA ASP A 84 -9.64 1.81 -10.64
C ASP A 84 -9.58 2.18 -9.15
N GLN A 85 -8.38 2.19 -8.58
CA GLN A 85 -8.14 2.54 -7.18
C GLN A 85 -6.66 2.84 -6.92
N ILE A 86 -6.40 3.61 -5.87
CA ILE A 86 -5.05 3.85 -5.38
C ILE A 86 -4.47 2.56 -4.80
N PRO A 87 -3.23 2.17 -5.12
CA PRO A 87 -2.65 0.91 -4.68
C PRO A 87 -2.17 0.94 -3.21
N GLY A 88 -3.02 1.45 -2.29
CA GLY A 88 -2.67 1.65 -0.88
C GLY A 88 -2.33 0.33 -0.17
N LEU A 89 -3.18 -0.69 -0.27
CA LEU A 89 -2.91 -2.00 0.34
C LEU A 89 -1.65 -2.65 -0.21
N ALA A 90 -1.42 -2.55 -1.52
CA ALA A 90 -0.20 -3.06 -2.15
C ALA A 90 1.05 -2.37 -1.59
N SER A 91 1.00 -1.04 -1.45
CA SER A 91 2.09 -0.24 -0.89
C SER A 91 2.38 -0.62 0.56
N GLN A 92 1.36 -0.74 1.40
CA GLN A 92 1.51 -1.18 2.80
C GLN A 92 2.22 -2.53 2.92
N ARG A 93 1.81 -3.50 2.12
CA ARG A 93 2.38 -4.85 2.15
C ARG A 93 3.82 -4.87 1.67
N LEU A 94 4.13 -4.13 0.60
CA LEU A 94 5.50 -3.97 0.11
C LEU A 94 6.38 -3.24 1.13
N MET A 95 5.86 -2.24 1.85
CA MET A 95 6.55 -1.60 2.97
C MET A 95 6.91 -2.62 4.07
N ALA A 96 5.99 -3.48 4.44
CA ALA A 96 6.25 -4.52 5.44
C ALA A 96 7.38 -5.49 5.04
N GLU A 97 7.55 -5.71 3.74
CA GLU A 97 8.64 -6.53 3.18
C GLU A 97 9.93 -5.73 2.95
N GLY A 98 9.91 -4.44 3.26
CA GLY A 98 11.08 -3.57 3.21
C GLY A 98 11.30 -2.83 1.92
N TYR A 99 10.33 -2.78 1.03
CA TYR A 99 10.39 -1.81 -0.05
C TYR A 99 10.21 -0.41 0.50
N GLY A 100 11.07 0.51 0.09
CA GLY A 100 10.92 1.92 0.43
C GLY A 100 9.73 2.49 -0.31
N PHE A 101 8.75 3.02 0.43
CA PHE A 101 7.60 3.67 -0.16
C PHE A 101 7.21 4.92 0.63
N VAL A 102 6.94 5.97 -0.09
CA VAL A 102 6.26 7.19 0.33
C VAL A 102 5.47 7.72 -0.86
N ALA A 103 4.26 8.18 -0.63
CA ALA A 103 3.39 8.71 -1.67
C ALA A 103 3.90 10.01 -2.30
N GLU A 104 3.16 10.53 -3.26
CA GLU A 104 3.30 11.89 -3.82
C GLU A 104 4.65 12.21 -4.49
N GLY A 105 5.31 11.20 -5.02
CA GLY A 105 6.58 11.39 -5.72
C GLY A 105 7.79 11.60 -4.81
N ASP A 106 7.65 11.50 -3.48
CA ASP A 106 8.75 11.70 -2.54
C ASP A 106 9.69 10.50 -2.48
N TRP A 107 10.51 10.39 -3.52
CA TRP A 107 11.53 9.34 -3.61
C TRP A 107 12.62 9.46 -2.53
N LYS A 108 12.85 10.65 -1.96
CA LYS A 108 13.85 10.87 -0.92
C LYS A 108 13.42 10.22 0.38
N SER A 109 12.18 10.48 0.81
CA SER A 109 11.60 9.85 1.98
C SER A 109 11.37 8.35 1.77
N ALA A 110 11.05 7.91 0.54
CA ALA A 110 11.01 6.48 0.20
C ALA A 110 12.38 5.80 0.39
N ALA A 111 13.46 6.45 -0.04
CA ALA A 111 14.82 5.96 0.19
C ALA A 111 15.20 5.95 1.68
N LEU A 112 14.80 6.99 2.42
CA LEU A 112 14.96 7.05 3.87
C LEU A 112 14.20 5.92 4.57
N TYR A 113 12.94 5.69 4.20
CA TYR A 113 12.16 4.56 4.72
C TYR A 113 12.92 3.23 4.55
N ARG A 114 13.39 2.96 3.33
CA ARG A 114 14.18 1.75 3.06
C ARG A 114 15.43 1.67 3.94
N THR A 115 16.13 2.77 4.15
CA THR A 115 17.31 2.84 5.00
C THR A 115 16.96 2.50 6.44
N VAL A 116 15.93 3.14 7.00
CA VAL A 116 15.46 2.89 8.36
C VAL A 116 14.99 1.45 8.52
N TRP A 117 14.26 0.91 7.52
CA TRP A 117 13.83 -0.49 7.53
C TRP A 117 15.02 -1.46 7.60
N VAL A 118 16.08 -1.20 6.82
CA VAL A 118 17.31 -2.04 6.87
C VAL A 118 18.00 -1.92 8.23
N MET A 119 18.09 -0.72 8.78
CA MET A 119 18.69 -0.49 10.11
C MET A 119 17.88 -1.12 11.24
N ASN A 120 16.57 -1.28 11.05
CA ASN A 120 15.65 -1.83 12.04
C ASN A 120 15.61 -3.37 12.03
N GLN A 121 16.39 -4.04 11.21
CA GLN A 121 16.40 -5.50 11.15
C GLN A 121 16.78 -6.10 12.51
N GLY A 122 15.96 -7.03 13.00
CA GLY A 122 16.14 -7.65 14.31
C GLY A 122 15.47 -6.93 15.48
N LEU A 123 14.86 -5.78 15.25
CA LEU A 123 14.02 -5.10 16.23
C LEU A 123 12.57 -5.59 16.14
N PRO A 124 11.81 -5.55 17.25
CA PRO A 124 10.49 -6.20 17.34
C PRO A 124 9.37 -5.44 16.59
N LYS A 125 9.62 -4.25 16.09
CA LYS A 125 8.62 -3.41 15.40
C LYS A 125 9.19 -2.84 14.12
N GLY A 126 8.29 -2.64 13.14
CA GLY A 126 8.60 -1.97 11.89
C GLY A 126 8.72 -0.45 12.01
N CYS A 127 8.86 0.19 10.87
CA CYS A 127 8.74 1.63 10.70
C CYS A 127 7.62 1.93 9.72
N SER A 128 7.13 3.16 9.71
CA SER A 128 6.16 3.66 8.74
C SER A 128 6.45 5.12 8.42
N PHE A 129 5.93 5.57 7.31
CA PHE A 129 5.82 6.99 7.01
C PHE A 129 4.50 7.51 7.58
N LEU A 130 4.56 8.65 8.24
CA LEU A 130 3.40 9.36 8.77
C LEU A 130 3.60 10.85 8.54
N GLU A 131 2.52 11.55 8.32
CA GLU A 131 2.48 13.00 8.11
C GLU A 131 1.91 13.72 9.32
N ASP A 132 2.30 14.97 9.51
CA ASP A 132 1.78 15.86 10.53
C ASP A 132 0.43 16.43 10.07
N TYR A 133 -0.65 15.73 10.39
CA TYR A 133 -2.00 16.07 9.93
C TYR A 133 -2.61 17.25 10.67
N THR A 134 -2.45 17.29 11.99
CA THR A 134 -3.09 18.31 12.82
C THR A 134 -2.18 18.70 13.96
N LEU A 135 -2.03 20.00 14.14
CA LEU A 135 -1.30 20.61 15.25
C LEU A 135 -2.32 21.13 16.28
N ASN A 136 -2.13 20.77 17.53
CA ASN A 136 -2.90 21.31 18.65
C ASN A 136 -1.96 22.11 19.57
N PHE A 137 -2.25 23.38 19.74
CA PHE A 137 -1.51 24.31 20.59
C PHE A 137 -2.29 24.70 21.86
N ASP A 138 -3.46 24.07 22.10
CA ASP A 138 -4.25 24.32 23.29
C ASP A 138 -3.70 23.57 24.49
N GLY A 139 -3.51 24.29 25.59
CA GLY A 139 -3.07 23.72 26.85
C GLY A 139 -1.59 23.84 27.16
N ALA A 140 -1.14 23.09 28.16
CA ALA A 140 0.23 23.16 28.67
C ALA A 140 1.27 22.47 27.79
N GLN A 141 0.81 21.62 26.84
CA GLN A 141 1.68 20.88 25.94
C GLN A 141 1.09 20.90 24.52
N SER A 142 1.92 21.27 23.56
CA SER A 142 1.56 21.12 22.15
C SER A 142 1.58 19.65 21.76
N SER A 143 0.66 19.26 20.91
CA SER A 143 0.59 17.90 20.37
C SER A 143 0.38 17.90 18.86
N ILE A 144 0.85 16.83 18.23
CA ILE A 144 0.75 16.61 16.79
C ILE A 144 0.03 15.29 16.56
N LEU A 145 -1.02 15.30 15.73
CA LEU A 145 -1.57 14.07 15.16
C LEU A 145 -0.75 13.69 13.94
N GLN A 146 -0.04 12.60 14.05
CA GLN A 146 0.63 11.99 12.91
C GLN A 146 -0.25 10.89 12.33
N SER A 147 -0.51 10.95 11.04
CA SER A 147 -1.37 10.02 10.33
C SER A 147 -0.88 9.81 8.90
N GLN A 148 -1.42 8.79 8.27
CA GLN A 148 -1.35 8.58 6.83
C GLN A 148 -2.65 7.94 6.39
N MET A 149 -3.18 8.38 5.26
CA MET A 149 -4.55 8.04 4.85
C MET A 149 -4.67 6.57 4.41
N LEU A 150 -3.72 6.06 3.64
CA LEU A 150 -3.83 4.75 2.99
C LEU A 150 -2.61 3.84 3.22
N GLU A 151 -1.40 4.38 3.32
CA GLU A 151 -0.17 3.61 3.23
C GLU A 151 0.58 3.56 4.56
N VAL A 152 -0.03 2.93 5.54
CA VAL A 152 0.62 2.68 6.84
C VAL A 152 1.19 1.27 6.88
N CYS A 153 2.46 1.14 7.21
CA CYS A 153 3.09 -0.17 7.31
C CYS A 153 2.44 -1.04 8.41
N PRO A 154 1.90 -2.21 8.09
CA PRO A 154 1.21 -3.05 9.06
C PRO A 154 2.11 -3.56 10.19
N LEU A 155 3.43 -3.52 10.04
CA LEU A 155 4.37 -3.94 11.10
C LEU A 155 4.38 -3.02 12.32
N ILE A 156 3.85 -1.77 12.23
CA ILE A 156 3.71 -0.90 13.39
C ILE A 156 2.45 -1.17 14.20
N ALA A 157 1.55 -1.98 13.68
CA ALA A 157 0.28 -2.28 14.34
C ALA A 157 0.50 -3.01 15.68
N ALA A 158 -0.23 -2.60 16.72
CA ALA A 158 -0.19 -3.25 18.02
C ALA A 158 -0.98 -4.57 18.05
N LYS A 159 -1.89 -4.75 17.10
CA LYS A 159 -2.75 -5.93 16.93
C LYS A 159 -2.75 -6.32 15.46
N ARG A 160 -3.40 -7.44 15.15
CA ARG A 160 -3.64 -7.85 13.76
C ARG A 160 -4.34 -6.70 13.02
N PRO A 161 -3.79 -6.25 11.87
CA PRO A 161 -4.40 -5.16 11.11
C PRO A 161 -5.73 -5.62 10.52
N ARG A 162 -6.65 -4.67 10.33
CA ARG A 162 -7.95 -4.91 9.71
C ARG A 162 -7.95 -4.42 8.27
N LEU A 163 -8.54 -5.22 7.40
CA LEU A 163 -8.80 -4.86 6.01
C LEU A 163 -10.20 -4.27 5.90
N GLU A 164 -10.27 -3.08 5.40
CA GLU A 164 -11.52 -2.35 5.12
C GLU A 164 -11.49 -1.83 3.67
N VAL A 165 -12.65 -1.65 3.10
CA VAL A 165 -12.87 -0.97 1.83
C VAL A 165 -13.65 0.29 2.11
N ASP A 166 -13.07 1.42 1.77
CA ASP A 166 -13.70 2.72 1.92
C ASP A 166 -13.76 3.44 0.57
N PHE A 167 -14.70 4.35 0.42
CA PHE A 167 -14.90 5.15 -0.77
C PHE A 167 -14.52 6.59 -0.43
N LEU A 168 -13.49 7.12 -1.04
CA LEU A 168 -13.01 8.49 -0.89
C LEU A 168 -13.77 9.43 -1.82
#